data_e9656b5bb2c40c3ae8090bd2cdbabe9c
#
_entry.id   e9656b5bb2c40c3ae8090bd2cdbabe9c
#
_cell.length_a   1.000
_cell.length_b   1.000
_cell.length_c   1.000
_cell.angle_alpha   90.00
_cell.angle_beta   90.00
_cell.angle_gamma   90.00
#
_symmetry.space_group_name_H-M   'P 1'
#
loop_
_entity.id
_entity.type
_entity.pdbx_description
1 polymer ?
#
loop_
_entity_poly.entity_id
_entity_poly.type
_entity_poly.pdbx_seq_one_letter_code
_entity_poly.pdbx_strand_id
1 'polypeptide(L)'
;MAVPFTRSQLQELPTELLREGRFGHARVSCVECDGRRWTVKDFSPRHLLVRLFWGTWVLARELKILNLLKGIDGIAEEAFRIDRYAIAIEYKEGERLIYADESLRTKPLFLEMEALLKQVHQKGVVHLDTRGWSNWLLSPEGKPVLIDFQTGLVTDYLPKRIRYILELIDLSGVYKKWLIWCPESIDERRRKLYLLALKWSHFWLINQR
;
A
#
# COMPACT_ATOMS: atom_id res chain seq x y z
N MET A 1 3.49 -23.57 -7.53
CA MET A 1 4.11 -23.67 -6.19
C MET A 1 3.00 -23.96 -5.20
N ALA A 2 3.26 -24.79 -4.18
CA ALA A 2 2.32 -25.01 -3.11
C ALA A 2 2.15 -23.69 -2.31
N VAL A 3 0.94 -23.39 -1.87
CA VAL A 3 0.68 -22.23 -1.00
C VAL A 3 1.17 -22.54 0.42
N PRO A 4 1.70 -21.57 1.18
CA PRO A 4 2.22 -21.80 2.54
C PRO A 4 1.16 -22.39 3.48
N PHE A 5 -0.10 -21.99 3.36
CA PHE A 5 -1.21 -22.54 4.15
C PHE A 5 -2.56 -22.38 3.44
N THR A 6 -3.50 -23.21 3.81
CA THR A 6 -4.89 -23.25 3.31
C THR A 6 -5.85 -22.62 4.32
N ARG A 7 -7.14 -22.48 3.94
CA ARG A 7 -8.20 -21.96 4.83
C ARG A 7 -8.38 -22.83 6.10
N SER A 8 -8.28 -24.15 6.00
CA SER A 8 -8.39 -25.04 7.16
C SER A 8 -7.22 -24.84 8.14
N GLN A 9 -6.01 -24.78 7.63
CA GLN A 9 -4.83 -24.54 8.44
C GLN A 9 -4.83 -23.15 9.08
N LEU A 10 -5.34 -22.11 8.39
CA LEU A 10 -5.44 -20.74 8.91
C LEU A 10 -6.19 -20.67 10.27
N GLN A 11 -7.14 -21.57 10.52
CA GLN A 11 -7.90 -21.60 11.78
C GLN A 11 -7.09 -22.10 12.98
N GLU A 12 -6.01 -22.83 12.72
CA GLU A 12 -5.14 -23.45 13.73
C GLU A 12 -3.85 -22.64 13.97
N LEU A 13 -3.52 -21.70 13.05
CA LEU A 13 -2.31 -20.90 13.12
C LEU A 13 -2.41 -19.79 14.18
N PRO A 14 -1.30 -19.44 14.85
CA PRO A 14 -1.23 -18.27 15.70
C PRO A 14 -1.65 -17.02 14.93
N THR A 15 -2.68 -16.34 15.42
CA THR A 15 -3.29 -15.22 14.71
C THR A 15 -3.49 -14.02 15.63
N GLU A 16 -2.95 -12.86 15.24
CA GLU A 16 -3.15 -11.57 15.86
C GLU A 16 -4.09 -10.72 15.01
N LEU A 17 -5.18 -10.19 15.59
CA LEU A 17 -6.10 -9.31 14.88
C LEU A 17 -5.50 -7.90 14.79
N LEU A 18 -5.18 -7.45 13.57
CA LEU A 18 -4.66 -6.09 13.33
C LEU A 18 -5.79 -5.07 13.13
N ARG A 19 -6.86 -5.47 12.44
CA ARG A 19 -8.02 -4.61 12.17
C ARG A 19 -9.26 -5.45 11.87
N GLU A 20 -10.35 -5.21 12.59
CA GLU A 20 -11.62 -5.92 12.33
C GLU A 20 -12.20 -5.60 10.95
N GLY A 21 -11.99 -4.40 10.45
CA GLY A 21 -12.64 -3.90 9.24
C GLY A 21 -14.13 -3.60 9.48
N ARG A 22 -14.68 -2.68 8.71
CA ARG A 22 -16.11 -2.31 8.75
C ARG A 22 -16.62 -2.15 7.34
N PHE A 23 -17.90 -2.43 7.10
CA PHE A 23 -18.57 -2.29 5.81
C PHE A 23 -17.79 -3.00 4.67
N GLY A 24 -17.25 -2.25 3.71
CA GLY A 24 -16.52 -2.74 2.54
C GLY A 24 -15.03 -3.05 2.78
N HIS A 25 -14.54 -3.09 4.02
CA HIS A 25 -13.15 -3.39 4.33
C HIS A 25 -12.96 -4.83 4.82
N ALA A 26 -11.86 -5.47 4.42
CA ALA A 26 -11.48 -6.79 4.91
C ALA A 26 -11.21 -6.77 6.43
N ARG A 27 -11.40 -7.90 7.07
CA ARG A 27 -10.75 -8.21 8.34
C ARG A 27 -9.27 -8.45 8.05
N VAL A 28 -8.38 -7.83 8.81
CA VAL A 28 -6.94 -7.93 8.62
C VAL A 28 -6.31 -8.53 9.86
N SER A 29 -5.57 -9.60 9.70
CA SER A 29 -4.84 -10.27 10.77
C SER A 29 -3.39 -10.55 10.38
N CYS A 30 -2.51 -10.64 11.36
CA CYS A 30 -1.18 -11.18 11.21
C CYS A 30 -1.20 -12.67 11.60
N VAL A 31 -0.63 -13.51 10.78
CA VAL A 31 -0.61 -14.97 10.97
C VAL A 31 0.84 -15.44 10.87
N GLU A 32 1.24 -16.35 11.75
CA GLU A 32 2.55 -16.96 11.69
C GLU A 32 2.45 -18.41 11.15
N CYS A 33 3.25 -18.71 10.12
CA CYS A 33 3.34 -20.04 9.52
C CYS A 33 4.78 -20.31 9.11
N ASP A 34 5.33 -21.44 9.58
CA ASP A 34 6.71 -21.89 9.30
C ASP A 34 7.78 -20.82 9.57
N GLY A 35 7.64 -20.10 10.69
CA GLY A 35 8.55 -19.03 11.10
C GLY A 35 8.44 -17.73 10.25
N ARG A 36 7.44 -17.65 9.37
CA ARG A 36 7.17 -16.47 8.55
C ARG A 36 5.85 -15.82 8.95
N ARG A 37 5.81 -14.51 8.92
CA ARG A 37 4.61 -13.72 9.23
C ARG A 37 3.90 -13.29 7.96
N TRP A 38 2.56 -13.34 7.99
CA TRP A 38 1.70 -13.04 6.87
C TRP A 38 0.58 -12.09 7.28
N THR A 39 0.34 -11.06 6.49
CA THR A 39 -0.86 -10.24 6.59
C THR A 39 -1.98 -10.91 5.82
N VAL A 40 -3.01 -11.37 6.51
CA VAL A 40 -4.21 -11.97 5.91
C VAL A 40 -5.32 -10.93 5.80
N LYS A 41 -5.81 -10.70 4.58
CA LYS A 41 -7.00 -9.88 4.30
C LYS A 41 -8.16 -10.81 3.97
N ASP A 42 -9.22 -10.81 4.81
CA ASP A 42 -10.34 -11.73 4.74
C ASP A 42 -11.69 -11.00 4.70
N PHE A 43 -12.45 -11.24 3.64
CA PHE A 43 -13.82 -10.75 3.48
C PHE A 43 -14.88 -11.78 3.89
N SER A 44 -14.52 -13.00 4.31
CA SER A 44 -15.50 -14.03 4.68
C SER A 44 -16.47 -13.58 5.77
N PRO A 45 -16.09 -12.72 6.77
CA PRO A 45 -17.02 -12.24 7.78
C PRO A 45 -17.95 -11.11 7.30
N ARG A 46 -17.85 -10.68 6.03
CA ARG A 46 -18.62 -9.54 5.51
C ARG A 46 -19.97 -9.97 4.95
N HIS A 47 -20.88 -8.97 4.82
CA HIS A 47 -22.20 -9.20 4.22
C HIS A 47 -22.06 -9.86 2.83
N LEU A 48 -23.02 -10.72 2.47
CA LEU A 48 -22.96 -11.57 1.29
C LEU A 48 -22.60 -10.82 -0.01
N LEU A 49 -23.25 -9.70 -0.30
CA LEU A 49 -22.97 -8.90 -1.51
C LEU A 49 -21.56 -8.30 -1.52
N VAL A 50 -21.12 -7.78 -0.37
CA VAL A 50 -19.76 -7.27 -0.23
C VAL A 50 -18.73 -8.37 -0.44
N ARG A 51 -18.94 -9.53 0.17
CA ARG A 51 -18.05 -10.68 0.07
C ARG A 51 -17.98 -11.24 -1.35
N LEU A 52 -19.13 -11.40 -2.02
CA LEU A 52 -19.19 -12.06 -3.34
C LEU A 52 -18.67 -11.19 -4.50
N PHE A 53 -18.90 -9.88 -4.45
CA PHE A 53 -18.61 -8.98 -5.56
C PHE A 53 -17.43 -8.07 -5.22
N TRP A 54 -17.60 -7.18 -4.27
CA TRP A 54 -16.58 -6.17 -3.93
C TRP A 54 -15.30 -6.80 -3.39
N GLY A 55 -15.40 -7.67 -2.37
CA GLY A 55 -14.23 -8.28 -1.73
C GLY A 55 -13.41 -9.12 -2.69
N THR A 56 -14.06 -9.99 -3.47
CA THR A 56 -13.37 -10.83 -4.47
C THR A 56 -12.65 -10.00 -5.52
N TRP A 57 -13.26 -8.92 -5.99
CA TRP A 57 -12.66 -8.04 -6.99
C TRP A 57 -11.46 -7.27 -6.42
N VAL A 58 -11.61 -6.69 -5.22
CA VAL A 58 -10.54 -5.96 -4.53
C VAL A 58 -9.33 -6.86 -4.28
N LEU A 59 -9.55 -8.06 -3.71
CA LEU A 59 -8.47 -9.01 -3.44
C LEU A 59 -7.76 -9.48 -4.72
N ALA A 60 -8.52 -9.74 -5.79
CA ALA A 60 -7.93 -10.14 -7.07
C ALA A 60 -7.04 -9.04 -7.65
N ARG A 61 -7.50 -7.78 -7.56
CA ARG A 61 -6.75 -6.61 -8.02
C ARG A 61 -5.48 -6.40 -7.21
N GLU A 62 -5.57 -6.42 -5.87
CA GLU A 62 -4.41 -6.26 -5.00
C GLU A 62 -3.37 -7.35 -5.23
N LEU A 63 -3.80 -8.61 -5.32
CA LEU A 63 -2.92 -9.74 -5.61
C LEU A 63 -2.23 -9.60 -6.97
N LYS A 64 -2.96 -9.17 -8.01
CA LYS A 64 -2.39 -8.88 -9.34
C LYS A 64 -1.32 -7.80 -9.25
N ILE A 65 -1.58 -6.71 -8.54
CA ILE A 65 -0.64 -5.60 -8.36
C ILE A 65 0.61 -6.07 -7.64
N LEU A 66 0.49 -6.75 -6.50
CA LEU A 66 1.63 -7.25 -5.74
C LEU A 66 2.49 -8.21 -6.59
N ASN A 67 1.88 -9.06 -7.42
CA ASN A 67 2.63 -9.92 -8.34
C ASN A 67 3.40 -9.13 -9.42
N LEU A 68 2.91 -7.97 -9.87
CA LEU A 68 3.64 -7.10 -10.79
C LEU A 68 4.81 -6.38 -10.11
N LEU A 69 4.70 -6.11 -8.81
CA LEU A 69 5.67 -5.36 -8.03
C LEU A 69 6.78 -6.22 -7.41
N LYS A 70 6.76 -7.53 -7.60
CA LYS A 70 7.82 -8.43 -7.09
C LYS A 70 9.21 -7.95 -7.48
N GLY A 71 10.15 -8.08 -6.55
CA GLY A 71 11.55 -7.66 -6.68
C GLY A 71 11.79 -6.18 -6.40
N ILE A 72 10.78 -5.42 -5.95
CA ILE A 72 10.96 -4.03 -5.48
C ILE A 72 11.21 -4.07 -3.96
N ASP A 73 12.40 -3.65 -3.52
CA ASP A 73 12.69 -3.50 -2.09
C ASP A 73 11.71 -2.50 -1.45
N GLY A 74 11.22 -2.83 -0.24
CA GLY A 74 10.18 -2.03 0.43
C GLY A 74 8.73 -2.39 0.03
N ILE A 75 8.52 -3.37 -0.86
CA ILE A 75 7.20 -3.96 -1.19
C ILE A 75 7.19 -5.44 -0.76
N ALA A 76 6.02 -5.98 -0.46
CA ALA A 76 5.87 -7.41 -0.18
C ALA A 76 6.29 -8.25 -1.40
N GLU A 77 7.22 -9.19 -1.18
CA GLU A 77 7.73 -10.06 -2.24
C GLU A 77 6.77 -11.19 -2.57
N GLU A 78 6.06 -11.68 -1.56
CA GLU A 78 5.15 -12.80 -1.73
C GLU A 78 3.71 -12.43 -1.34
N ALA A 79 2.79 -12.82 -2.20
CA ALA A 79 1.36 -12.79 -1.92
C ALA A 79 0.68 -13.95 -2.63
N PHE A 80 -0.30 -14.57 -1.98
CA PHE A 80 -1.06 -15.68 -2.57
C PHE A 80 -2.54 -15.65 -2.16
N ARG A 81 -3.33 -16.35 -2.92
CA ARG A 81 -4.76 -16.52 -2.65
C ARG A 81 -4.96 -17.72 -1.73
N ILE A 82 -5.57 -17.50 -0.58
CA ILE A 82 -5.97 -18.56 0.35
C ILE A 82 -7.24 -19.25 -0.21
N ASP A 83 -8.25 -18.46 -0.55
CA ASP A 83 -9.47 -18.89 -1.18
C ASP A 83 -10.18 -17.73 -1.93
N ARG A 84 -11.46 -17.89 -2.28
CA ARG A 84 -12.24 -16.86 -2.96
C ARG A 84 -12.30 -15.53 -2.18
N TYR A 85 -12.26 -15.58 -0.85
CA TYR A 85 -12.57 -14.46 0.05
C TYR A 85 -11.36 -13.94 0.82
N ALA A 86 -10.19 -14.58 0.68
CA ALA A 86 -8.99 -14.17 1.41
C ALA A 86 -7.71 -14.29 0.58
N ILE A 87 -6.78 -13.39 0.87
CA ILE A 87 -5.38 -13.43 0.41
C ILE A 87 -4.44 -13.33 1.60
N ALA A 88 -3.26 -13.90 1.46
CA ALA A 88 -2.13 -13.67 2.36
C ALA A 88 -1.06 -12.88 1.61
N ILE A 89 -0.45 -11.94 2.31
CA ILE A 89 0.60 -11.05 1.83
C ILE A 89 1.74 -11.15 2.82
N GLU A 90 2.98 -11.27 2.37
CA GLU A 90 4.16 -11.21 3.24
C GLU A 90 4.04 -10.04 4.21
N TYR A 91 4.19 -10.31 5.52
CA TYR A 91 4.16 -9.27 6.52
C TYR A 91 5.46 -8.46 6.45
N LYS A 92 5.35 -7.18 6.20
CA LYS A 92 6.49 -6.26 6.23
C LYS A 92 6.63 -5.67 7.61
N GLU A 93 7.76 -5.94 8.23
CA GLU A 93 8.10 -5.35 9.53
C GLU A 93 8.41 -3.87 9.38
N GLY A 94 8.01 -3.11 10.37
CA GLY A 94 8.29 -1.68 10.42
C GLY A 94 7.30 -0.92 11.27
N GLU A 95 7.74 0.23 11.73
CA GLU A 95 6.90 1.18 12.44
C GLU A 95 6.21 2.12 11.45
N ARG A 96 4.95 2.48 11.72
CA ARG A 96 4.29 3.48 10.87
C ARG A 96 5.07 4.80 10.92
N LEU A 97 5.35 5.35 9.75
CA LEU A 97 6.17 6.55 9.61
C LEU A 97 5.69 7.72 10.47
N ILE A 98 4.37 7.79 10.76
CA ILE A 98 3.81 8.85 11.63
C ILE A 98 4.24 8.70 13.10
N TYR A 99 4.58 7.49 13.55
CA TYR A 99 5.00 7.22 14.93
C TYR A 99 6.52 7.07 15.04
N ALA A 100 7.22 6.92 13.91
CA ALA A 100 8.68 6.83 13.89
C ALA A 100 9.34 8.08 14.47
N ASP A 101 10.54 7.92 15.01
CA ASP A 101 11.33 9.02 15.58
C ASP A 101 11.48 10.17 14.56
N GLU A 102 11.29 11.40 15.03
CA GLU A 102 11.35 12.59 14.16
C GLU A 102 12.72 12.77 13.52
N SER A 103 13.79 12.34 14.18
CA SER A 103 15.16 12.40 13.65
C SER A 103 15.36 11.57 12.38
N LEU A 104 14.51 10.54 12.18
CA LEU A 104 14.54 9.68 11.00
C LEU A 104 13.77 10.25 9.80
N ARG A 105 12.91 11.26 10.01
CA ARG A 105 12.10 11.91 8.98
C ARG A 105 12.92 12.94 8.20
N THR A 106 13.98 12.49 7.56
CA THR A 106 14.99 13.32 6.90
C THR A 106 14.81 13.42 5.39
N LYS A 107 15.50 14.37 4.76
CA LYS A 107 15.54 14.50 3.29
C LYS A 107 15.94 13.19 2.58
N PRO A 108 16.97 12.44 3.00
CA PRO A 108 17.30 11.15 2.43
C PRO A 108 16.10 10.18 2.42
N LEU A 109 15.38 10.03 3.53
CA LEU A 109 14.21 9.18 3.61
C LEU A 109 13.13 9.55 2.57
N PHE A 110 12.83 10.85 2.41
CA PHE A 110 11.83 11.28 1.42
C PHE A 110 12.29 11.06 -0.03
N LEU A 111 13.59 11.13 -0.29
CA LEU A 111 14.15 10.77 -1.60
C LEU A 111 14.01 9.27 -1.86
N GLU A 112 14.23 8.42 -0.87
CA GLU A 112 14.01 6.97 -0.98
C GLU A 112 12.53 6.62 -1.17
N MET A 113 11.60 7.27 -0.44
CA MET A 113 10.16 7.12 -0.65
C MET A 113 9.75 7.51 -2.08
N GLU A 114 10.28 8.61 -2.60
CA GLU A 114 10.05 9.04 -3.99
C GLU A 114 10.61 8.02 -4.98
N ALA A 115 11.81 7.49 -4.72
CA ALA A 115 12.45 6.49 -5.57
C ALA A 115 11.65 5.17 -5.58
N LEU A 116 11.16 4.72 -4.43
CA LEU A 116 10.31 3.54 -4.31
C LEU A 116 9.02 3.71 -5.13
N LEU A 117 8.31 4.84 -5.02
CA LEU A 117 7.13 5.10 -5.84
C LEU A 117 7.44 5.13 -7.35
N LYS A 118 8.56 5.70 -7.74
CA LYS A 118 8.97 5.70 -9.16
C LYS A 118 9.20 4.28 -9.69
N GLN A 119 9.74 3.37 -8.87
CA GLN A 119 9.86 1.95 -9.26
C GLN A 119 8.47 1.30 -9.42
N VAL A 120 7.52 1.59 -8.52
CA VAL A 120 6.12 1.15 -8.65
C VAL A 120 5.50 1.66 -9.96
N HIS A 121 5.68 2.95 -10.27
CA HIS A 121 5.19 3.57 -11.51
C HIS A 121 5.83 2.96 -12.76
N GLN A 122 7.13 2.63 -12.73
CA GLN A 122 7.83 1.95 -13.82
C GLN A 122 7.26 0.55 -14.12
N LYS A 123 6.68 -0.11 -13.12
CA LYS A 123 5.94 -1.38 -13.30
C LYS A 123 4.49 -1.17 -13.80
N GLY A 124 4.13 0.04 -14.21
CA GLY A 124 2.78 0.37 -14.67
C GLY A 124 1.71 0.37 -13.60
N VAL A 125 2.07 0.61 -12.34
CA VAL A 125 1.16 0.61 -11.20
C VAL A 125 1.16 1.98 -10.52
N VAL A 126 0.00 2.43 -10.02
CA VAL A 126 -0.15 3.55 -9.08
C VAL A 126 -0.85 3.06 -7.81
N HIS A 127 -0.49 3.63 -6.67
CA HIS A 127 -1.01 3.22 -5.36
C HIS A 127 -2.33 3.90 -4.99
N LEU A 128 -2.45 5.20 -5.28
CA LEU A 128 -3.61 6.10 -5.08
C LEU A 128 -4.02 6.36 -3.61
N ASP A 129 -3.27 5.83 -2.63
CA ASP A 129 -3.45 6.13 -1.20
C ASP A 129 -2.13 6.41 -0.47
N THR A 130 -1.14 6.95 -1.19
CA THR A 130 0.15 7.36 -0.62
C THR A 130 0.05 8.55 0.33
N ARG A 131 -1.06 9.31 0.25
CA ARG A 131 -1.36 10.43 1.16
C ARG A 131 -1.77 9.97 2.55
N GLY A 132 -2.28 8.74 2.68
CA GLY A 132 -2.59 8.09 3.94
C GLY A 132 -1.36 8.01 4.86
N TRP A 133 -1.60 8.15 6.16
CA TRP A 133 -0.52 8.12 7.15
C TRP A 133 -0.10 6.69 7.53
N SER A 134 -0.98 5.72 7.30
CA SER A 134 -0.81 4.32 7.72
C SER A 134 -0.11 3.43 6.70
N ASN A 135 0.05 3.90 5.45
CA ASN A 135 0.52 3.06 4.35
C ASN A 135 2.04 3.11 4.14
N TRP A 136 2.72 3.99 4.88
CA TRP A 136 4.16 4.07 4.91
C TRP A 136 4.69 3.57 6.25
N LEU A 137 5.58 2.57 6.19
CA LEU A 137 6.33 2.08 7.34
C LEU A 137 7.80 2.48 7.17
N LEU A 138 8.50 2.52 8.29
CA LEU A 138 9.95 2.57 8.36
C LEU A 138 10.44 1.22 8.86
N SER A 139 11.23 0.51 8.06
CA SER A 139 11.79 -0.78 8.45
C SER A 139 12.77 -0.64 9.61
N PRO A 140 13.15 -1.73 10.29
CA PRO A 140 14.19 -1.70 11.33
C PRO A 140 15.53 -1.12 10.84
N GLU A 141 15.81 -1.25 9.53
CA GLU A 141 17.01 -0.70 8.89
C GLU A 141 16.88 0.78 8.48
N GLY A 142 15.74 1.42 8.81
CA GLY A 142 15.46 2.80 8.47
C GLY A 142 15.03 3.06 7.02
N LYS A 143 14.66 2.01 6.28
CA LYS A 143 14.21 2.13 4.88
C LYS A 143 12.69 2.29 4.79
N PRO A 144 12.18 3.03 3.78
CA PRO A 144 10.75 3.15 3.58
C PRO A 144 10.14 1.85 3.03
N VAL A 145 8.98 1.48 3.56
CA VAL A 145 8.16 0.36 3.12
C VAL A 145 6.76 0.89 2.79
N LEU A 146 6.24 0.48 1.64
CA LEU A 146 4.89 0.86 1.18
C LEU A 146 3.98 -0.36 1.20
N ILE A 147 2.86 -0.25 1.92
CA ILE A 147 1.87 -1.33 2.12
C ILE A 147 0.48 -0.91 1.66
N ASP A 148 -0.42 -1.89 1.57
CA ASP A 148 -1.86 -1.71 1.31
C ASP A 148 -2.19 -1.18 -0.10
N PHE A 149 -1.93 -1.99 -1.12
CA PHE A 149 -2.24 -1.70 -2.53
C PHE A 149 -3.72 -1.89 -2.90
N GLN A 150 -4.62 -1.93 -1.92
CA GLN A 150 -6.06 -2.17 -2.14
C GLN A 150 -6.70 -1.12 -3.07
N THR A 151 -6.25 0.13 -3.05
CA THR A 151 -6.73 1.21 -3.94
C THR A 151 -5.94 1.30 -5.25
N GLY A 152 -4.85 0.56 -5.36
CA GLY A 152 -3.93 0.62 -6.49
C GLY A 152 -4.58 0.29 -7.83
N LEU A 153 -3.98 0.78 -8.90
CA LEU A 153 -4.45 0.58 -10.28
C LEU A 153 -3.28 0.26 -11.21
N VAL A 154 -3.48 -0.73 -12.08
CA VAL A 154 -2.59 -0.97 -13.23
C VAL A 154 -2.89 0.05 -14.31
N THR A 155 -1.88 0.75 -14.81
CA THR A 155 -2.04 1.94 -15.68
C THR A 155 -1.59 1.74 -17.11
N ASP A 156 -1.09 0.56 -17.49
CA ASP A 156 -0.50 0.31 -18.82
C ASP A 156 -1.48 0.51 -19.99
N TYR A 157 -2.79 0.32 -19.73
CA TYR A 157 -3.85 0.53 -20.70
C TYR A 157 -4.38 1.96 -20.75
N LEU A 158 -3.88 2.85 -19.87
CA LEU A 158 -4.34 4.23 -19.80
C LEU A 158 -3.53 5.15 -20.73
N PRO A 159 -4.17 6.19 -21.30
CA PRO A 159 -3.45 7.23 -22.02
C PRO A 159 -2.34 7.86 -21.17
N LYS A 160 -1.18 8.15 -21.78
CA LYS A 160 0.00 8.70 -21.10
C LYS A 160 -0.29 9.91 -20.21
N ARG A 161 -1.21 10.79 -20.64
CA ARG A 161 -1.61 11.98 -19.85
C ARG A 161 -2.32 11.60 -18.55
N ILE A 162 -3.23 10.61 -18.59
CA ILE A 162 -3.95 10.14 -17.42
C ILE A 162 -2.97 9.44 -16.47
N ARG A 163 -2.12 8.56 -17.00
CA ARG A 163 -1.08 7.90 -16.23
C ARG A 163 -0.20 8.92 -15.50
N TYR A 164 0.30 9.94 -16.18
CA TYR A 164 1.11 10.99 -15.57
C TYR A 164 0.40 11.71 -14.42
N ILE A 165 -0.90 12.01 -14.57
CA ILE A 165 -1.70 12.66 -13.52
C ILE A 165 -1.82 11.75 -12.29
N LEU A 166 -2.09 10.45 -12.48
CA LEU A 166 -2.20 9.48 -11.39
C LEU A 166 -0.86 9.29 -10.66
N GLU A 167 0.25 9.19 -11.39
CA GLU A 167 1.60 9.13 -10.84
C GLU A 167 1.94 10.41 -10.03
N LEU A 168 1.52 11.57 -10.52
CA LEU A 168 1.70 12.84 -9.81
C LEU A 168 0.86 12.92 -8.53
N ILE A 169 -0.36 12.39 -8.54
CA ILE A 169 -1.20 12.27 -7.34
C ILE A 169 -0.50 11.40 -6.29
N ASP A 170 0.07 10.27 -6.70
CA ASP A 170 0.84 9.39 -5.80
C ASP A 170 2.05 10.11 -5.20
N LEU A 171 2.88 10.73 -6.03
CA LEU A 171 4.04 11.49 -5.56
C LEU A 171 3.66 12.62 -4.61
N SER A 172 2.47 13.21 -4.80
CA SER A 172 1.97 14.26 -3.90
C SER A 172 1.79 13.79 -2.46
N GLY A 173 1.60 12.50 -2.24
CA GLY A 173 1.53 11.91 -0.90
C GLY A 173 2.87 11.97 -0.16
N VAL A 174 3.96 11.71 -0.86
CA VAL A 174 5.33 11.87 -0.34
C VAL A 174 5.65 13.33 -0.12
N TYR A 175 5.39 14.19 -1.11
CA TYR A 175 5.69 15.63 -1.02
C TYR A 175 4.90 16.32 0.09
N LYS A 176 3.63 15.90 0.35
CA LYS A 176 2.85 16.37 1.50
C LYS A 176 3.57 16.09 2.82
N LYS A 177 4.04 14.85 3.01
CA LYS A 177 4.74 14.45 4.23
C LYS A 177 6.08 15.19 4.37
N TRP A 178 6.81 15.31 3.27
CA TRP A 178 8.05 16.06 3.22
C TRP A 178 7.87 17.54 3.62
N LEU A 179 6.85 18.21 3.06
CA LEU A 179 6.50 19.59 3.40
C LEU A 179 6.09 19.79 4.86
N ILE A 180 5.46 18.77 5.47
CA ILE A 180 5.04 18.84 6.88
C ILE A 180 6.24 18.64 7.82
N TRP A 181 7.13 17.72 7.50
CA TRP A 181 8.19 17.33 8.44
C TRP A 181 9.55 17.98 8.19
N CYS A 182 9.89 18.33 6.93
CA CYS A 182 11.16 18.92 6.56
C CYS A 182 10.98 19.99 5.46
N PRO A 183 10.17 21.04 5.71
CA PRO A 183 9.79 22.02 4.67
C PRO A 183 10.98 22.76 4.05
N GLU A 184 12.07 22.94 4.80
CA GLU A 184 13.28 23.61 4.34
C GLU A 184 14.12 22.78 3.36
N SER A 185 13.97 21.46 3.39
CA SER A 185 14.80 20.54 2.60
C SER A 185 14.20 20.15 1.24
N ILE A 186 12.91 20.43 1.01
CA ILE A 186 12.24 20.16 -0.26
C ILE A 186 12.50 21.28 -1.28
N ASP A 187 12.91 20.89 -2.48
CA ASP A 187 13.22 21.84 -3.54
C ASP A 187 11.96 22.42 -4.23
N GLU A 188 12.18 23.52 -4.95
CA GLU A 188 11.13 24.28 -5.63
C GLU A 188 10.39 23.45 -6.72
N ARG A 189 11.10 22.54 -7.42
CA ARG A 189 10.48 21.67 -8.42
C ARG A 189 9.43 20.75 -7.79
N ARG A 190 9.76 20.11 -6.66
CA ARG A 190 8.83 19.21 -5.93
C ARG A 190 7.67 19.99 -5.32
N ARG A 191 7.92 21.21 -4.82
CA ARG A 191 6.84 22.12 -4.36
C ARG A 191 5.84 22.43 -5.49
N LYS A 192 6.32 22.76 -6.67
CA LYS A 192 5.48 23.01 -7.85
C LYS A 192 4.70 21.78 -8.28
N LEU A 193 5.33 20.60 -8.29
CA LEU A 193 4.65 19.34 -8.60
C LEU A 193 3.55 19.02 -7.57
N TYR A 194 3.81 19.25 -6.29
CA TYR A 194 2.79 19.11 -5.24
C TYR A 194 1.59 20.02 -5.46
N LEU A 195 1.82 21.31 -5.73
CA LEU A 195 0.75 22.27 -6.01
C LEU A 195 -0.04 21.91 -7.28
N LEU A 196 0.64 21.42 -8.31
CA LEU A 196 -0.01 20.90 -9.51
C LEU A 196 -0.90 19.70 -9.20
N ALA A 197 -0.40 18.74 -8.42
CA ALA A 197 -1.18 17.58 -8.00
C ALA A 197 -2.42 17.97 -7.20
N LEU A 198 -2.35 18.99 -6.33
CA LEU A 198 -3.50 19.50 -5.58
C LEU A 198 -4.61 20.00 -6.50
N LYS A 199 -4.27 20.70 -7.58
CA LYS A 199 -5.27 21.16 -8.57
C LYS A 199 -6.03 20.00 -9.21
N TRP A 200 -5.31 18.89 -9.51
CA TRP A 200 -5.93 17.71 -10.09
C TRP A 200 -6.66 16.84 -9.05
N SER A 201 -6.20 16.79 -7.80
CA SER A 201 -6.85 16.01 -6.74
C SER A 201 -8.20 16.59 -6.32
N HIS A 202 -8.41 17.90 -6.42
CA HIS A 202 -9.72 18.51 -6.20
C HIS A 202 -10.77 18.04 -7.22
N PHE A 203 -10.37 17.61 -8.39
CA PHE A 203 -11.27 17.02 -9.39
C PHE A 203 -11.56 15.52 -9.13
N TRP A 204 -10.70 14.81 -8.39
CA TRP A 204 -10.77 13.34 -8.25
C TRP A 204 -11.02 12.83 -6.84
N LEU A 205 -10.75 13.64 -5.83
CA LEU A 205 -10.84 13.24 -4.42
C LEU A 205 -11.66 14.25 -3.63
N ILE A 206 -12.97 14.10 -3.73
CA ILE A 206 -13.86 14.60 -2.69
C ILE A 206 -13.57 13.75 -1.45
N ASN A 207 -12.93 14.37 -0.45
CA ASN A 207 -12.82 13.94 0.95
C ASN A 207 -12.11 12.60 1.26
N GLN A 208 -10.80 12.64 1.35
CA GLN A 208 -10.10 11.90 2.41
C GLN A 208 -9.59 12.92 3.45
N ARG A 209 -10.45 13.19 4.43
CA ARG A 209 -10.10 13.88 5.69
C ARG A 209 -9.40 12.91 6.62
#